data_10bd88cfe6852889385d7f0653948cf8
#
_entry.id   10bd88cfe6852889385d7f0653948cf8
#
_cell.length_a   1.000
_cell.length_b   1.000
_cell.length_c   1.000
_cell.angle_alpha   90.00
_cell.angle_beta   90.00
_cell.angle_gamma   90.00
#
_symmetry.space_group_name_H-M   'P 1'
#
loop_
_entity.id
_entity.type
_entity.pdbx_description
1 polymer ?
#
loop_
_entity_poly.entity_id
_entity_poly.type
_entity_poly.pdbx_seq_one_letter_code
_entity_poly.pdbx_strand_id
1 'polypeptide(L)'
;MSYEQFLAGEPLIVTAALTGGVHGKEANPNLPETPEEIGRAAAEAEQAGASVVHLHARKPNGERTFATERFQEIDDAVRRYADDVILQHSTGGTGAPDENRHLPLRTDPPPEMASLDMGPLNRYDHLTSENTRGLVDSLHEEMVERGIKPELEVFNDGHLNEVHGLLERRDLADPIYATLIFGPGTLTRPRPQNFLNAIQNLPEGAQFNTLGFGRHQLPFATMGILFGGHVRVGLEDNVYYERGELATSNAQLVERVVRVAEELGREVATPAQTRDILGL
;
A
#
# COMPACT_ATOMS: atom_id res chain seq x y z
N MET A 1 12.06 10.68 -5.69
CA MET A 1 11.66 11.89 -4.93
C MET A 1 12.80 12.32 -4.01
N SER A 2 12.97 13.61 -3.77
CA SER A 2 14.10 14.13 -3.00
C SER A 2 13.60 15.17 -1.99
N TYR A 3 14.47 15.55 -1.07
CA TYR A 3 14.16 16.65 -0.14
C TYR A 3 13.85 17.97 -0.89
N GLU A 4 14.45 18.17 -2.07
CA GLU A 4 14.13 19.30 -2.96
C GLU A 4 12.68 19.25 -3.46
N GLN A 5 12.12 18.07 -3.73
CA GLN A 5 10.70 17.92 -4.10
C GLN A 5 9.77 18.27 -2.94
N PHE A 6 10.11 17.88 -1.71
CA PHE A 6 9.40 18.35 -0.51
C PHE A 6 9.44 19.87 -0.41
N LEU A 7 10.62 20.48 -0.57
CA LEU A 7 10.77 21.94 -0.56
C LEU A 7 10.07 22.64 -1.72
N ALA A 8 9.85 21.95 -2.84
CA ALA A 8 9.08 22.45 -3.97
C ALA A 8 7.56 22.43 -3.73
N GLY A 9 7.10 21.85 -2.62
CA GLY A 9 5.70 21.82 -2.24
C GLY A 9 4.87 20.76 -2.98
N GLU A 10 5.49 19.66 -3.44
CA GLU A 10 4.73 18.55 -4.04
C GLU A 10 3.74 17.93 -3.03
N PRO A 11 2.45 17.74 -3.40
CA PRO A 11 1.45 17.21 -2.50
C PRO A 11 1.76 15.79 -2.02
N LEU A 12 1.37 15.48 -0.79
CA LEU A 12 1.55 14.18 -0.16
C LEU A 12 0.43 13.22 -0.54
N ILE A 13 0.74 12.11 -1.20
CA ILE A 13 -0.20 11.00 -1.36
C ILE A 13 -0.29 10.24 -0.03
N VAL A 14 -1.52 10.03 0.46
CA VAL A 14 -1.79 9.20 1.62
C VAL A 14 -2.57 7.97 1.18
N THR A 15 -1.96 6.80 1.35
CA THR A 15 -2.61 5.50 1.13
C THR A 15 -3.14 4.96 2.45
N ALA A 16 -4.44 4.64 2.49
CA ALA A 16 -5.08 3.98 3.62
C ALA A 16 -5.17 2.46 3.38
N ALA A 17 -4.40 1.66 4.13
CA ALA A 17 -4.49 0.20 4.12
C ALA A 17 -5.57 -0.26 5.09
N LEU A 18 -6.80 -0.45 4.57
CA LEU A 18 -8.02 -0.55 5.38
C LEU A 18 -8.11 -1.86 6.14
N THR A 19 -7.79 -2.97 5.47
CA THR A 19 -7.89 -4.34 6.00
C THR A 19 -6.81 -5.20 5.40
N GLY A 20 -6.21 -6.06 6.21
CA GLY A 20 -5.18 -6.97 5.75
C GLY A 20 -5.65 -8.42 5.62
N GLY A 21 -4.77 -9.26 5.11
CA GLY A 21 -5.00 -10.70 5.00
C GLY A 21 -4.58 -11.51 6.23
N VAL A 22 -3.97 -10.90 7.26
CA VAL A 22 -3.36 -11.60 8.41
C VAL A 22 -4.15 -11.38 9.70
N HIS A 23 -4.35 -10.13 10.11
CA HIS A 23 -5.12 -9.77 11.29
C HIS A 23 -6.57 -9.49 10.94
N GLY A 24 -7.49 -9.80 11.86
CA GLY A 24 -8.92 -9.51 11.76
C GLY A 24 -9.42 -8.78 13.00
N LYS A 25 -10.73 -8.85 13.22
CA LYS A 25 -11.40 -8.22 14.38
C LYS A 25 -10.90 -8.71 15.74
N GLU A 26 -10.23 -9.85 15.78
CA GLU A 26 -9.56 -10.35 17.00
C GLU A 26 -8.39 -9.46 17.43
N ALA A 27 -7.73 -8.78 16.49
CA ALA A 27 -6.64 -7.86 16.78
C ALA A 27 -7.14 -6.43 17.07
N ASN A 28 -8.15 -5.99 16.33
CA ASN A 28 -8.85 -4.72 16.57
C ASN A 28 -10.32 -4.85 16.10
N PRO A 29 -11.31 -4.68 16.98
CA PRO A 29 -12.73 -4.83 16.64
C PRO A 29 -13.22 -3.83 15.56
N ASN A 30 -12.48 -2.75 15.31
CA ASN A 30 -12.79 -1.74 14.30
C ASN A 30 -12.21 -2.06 12.91
N LEU A 31 -11.47 -3.17 12.76
CA LEU A 31 -10.91 -3.59 11.47
C LEU A 31 -12.06 -4.02 10.54
N PRO A 32 -12.22 -3.40 9.35
CA PRO A 32 -13.30 -3.76 8.44
C PRO A 32 -13.03 -5.09 7.73
N GLU A 33 -14.02 -5.99 7.67
CA GLU A 33 -13.88 -7.31 7.05
C GLU A 33 -14.89 -7.59 5.95
N THR A 34 -16.08 -6.98 6.05
CA THR A 34 -17.14 -7.12 5.04
C THR A 34 -17.02 -6.03 3.97
N PRO A 35 -17.50 -6.25 2.73
CA PRO A 35 -17.51 -5.22 1.70
C PRO A 35 -18.14 -3.91 2.16
N GLU A 36 -19.25 -3.99 2.88
CA GLU A 36 -19.97 -2.84 3.42
C GLU A 36 -19.13 -2.06 4.45
N GLU A 37 -18.46 -2.75 5.37
CA GLU A 37 -17.54 -2.13 6.34
C GLU A 37 -16.34 -1.50 5.65
N ILE A 38 -15.78 -2.17 4.63
CA ILE A 38 -14.64 -1.67 3.85
C ILE A 38 -15.04 -0.42 3.07
N GLY A 39 -16.23 -0.43 2.42
CA GLY A 39 -16.73 0.73 1.68
C GLY A 39 -16.92 1.97 2.58
N ARG A 40 -17.46 1.79 3.79
CA ARG A 40 -17.59 2.88 4.77
C ARG A 40 -16.25 3.38 5.27
N ALA A 41 -15.34 2.45 5.59
CA ALA A 41 -13.98 2.79 6.03
C ALA A 41 -13.18 3.53 4.93
N ALA A 42 -13.40 3.19 3.65
CA ALA A 42 -12.83 3.90 2.51
C ALA A 42 -13.31 5.35 2.45
N ALA A 43 -14.62 5.58 2.57
CA ALA A 43 -15.21 6.93 2.58
C ALA A 43 -14.70 7.77 3.76
N GLU A 44 -14.60 7.17 4.97
CA GLU A 44 -14.07 7.86 6.14
C GLU A 44 -12.58 8.21 5.95
N ALA A 45 -11.80 7.29 5.36
CA ALA A 45 -10.39 7.52 5.08
C ALA A 45 -10.19 8.61 4.01
N GLU A 46 -11.01 8.63 2.94
CA GLU A 46 -11.01 9.68 1.92
C GLU A 46 -11.31 11.04 2.52
N GLN A 47 -12.37 11.15 3.36
CA GLN A 47 -12.70 12.39 4.06
C GLN A 47 -11.59 12.86 5.00
N ALA A 48 -10.82 11.94 5.55
CA ALA A 48 -9.65 12.23 6.38
C ALA A 48 -8.40 12.64 5.58
N GLY A 49 -8.42 12.53 4.24
CA GLY A 49 -7.36 12.94 3.33
C GLY A 49 -6.59 11.80 2.64
N ALA A 50 -7.07 10.55 2.70
CA ALA A 50 -6.51 9.48 1.88
C ALA A 50 -6.96 9.64 0.42
N SER A 51 -6.03 9.52 -0.53
CA SER A 51 -6.35 9.51 -1.96
C SER A 51 -6.31 8.11 -2.58
N VAL A 52 -5.71 7.14 -1.88
CA VAL A 52 -5.63 5.73 -2.27
C VAL A 52 -6.12 4.85 -1.13
N VAL A 53 -6.89 3.80 -1.43
CA VAL A 53 -7.23 2.73 -0.48
C VAL A 53 -6.64 1.41 -0.94
N HIS A 54 -5.86 0.77 -0.08
CA HIS A 54 -5.31 -0.56 -0.30
C HIS A 54 -6.25 -1.62 0.25
N LEU A 55 -6.60 -2.60 -0.58
CA LEU A 55 -7.71 -3.51 -0.35
C LEU A 55 -7.29 -4.97 -0.37
N HIS A 56 -7.75 -5.72 0.64
CA HIS A 56 -7.78 -7.17 0.68
C HIS A 56 -9.21 -7.66 0.77
N ALA A 57 -9.46 -8.88 0.28
CA ALA A 57 -10.77 -9.49 0.37
C ALA A 57 -10.80 -10.63 1.40
N ARG A 58 -11.93 -10.76 2.10
CA ARG A 58 -12.21 -11.86 3.03
C ARG A 58 -13.49 -12.59 2.64
N LYS A 59 -13.52 -13.91 2.90
CA LYS A 59 -14.74 -14.70 2.86
C LYS A 59 -15.69 -14.30 4.02
N PRO A 60 -16.96 -14.70 4.00
CA PRO A 60 -17.88 -14.45 5.11
C PRO A 60 -17.45 -15.01 6.47
N ASN A 61 -16.56 -16.01 6.49
CA ASN A 61 -15.99 -16.58 7.70
C ASN A 61 -14.72 -15.87 8.20
N GLY A 62 -14.34 -14.72 7.59
CA GLY A 62 -13.16 -13.93 7.93
C GLY A 62 -11.85 -14.40 7.27
N GLU A 63 -11.83 -15.57 6.63
CA GLU A 63 -10.64 -16.05 5.92
C GLU A 63 -10.32 -15.18 4.70
N ARG A 64 -9.04 -14.94 4.45
CA ARG A 64 -8.56 -14.26 3.25
C ARG A 64 -8.99 -14.99 1.98
N THR A 65 -9.28 -14.23 0.94
CA THR A 65 -9.55 -14.73 -0.39
C THR A 65 -8.96 -13.82 -1.47
N PHE A 66 -8.72 -14.40 -2.66
CA PHE A 66 -8.33 -13.65 -3.87
C PHE A 66 -9.47 -13.65 -4.91
N ALA A 67 -10.64 -14.20 -4.59
CA ALA A 67 -11.75 -14.35 -5.54
C ALA A 67 -12.15 -12.98 -6.13
N THR A 68 -12.19 -12.90 -7.45
CA THR A 68 -12.58 -11.70 -8.22
C THR A 68 -13.93 -11.17 -7.76
N GLU A 69 -14.91 -12.05 -7.57
CA GLU A 69 -16.27 -11.68 -7.16
C GLU A 69 -16.27 -10.94 -5.81
N ARG A 70 -15.37 -11.34 -4.92
CA ARG A 70 -15.29 -10.73 -3.60
C ARG A 70 -14.61 -9.35 -3.65
N PHE A 71 -13.61 -9.17 -4.51
CA PHE A 71 -13.04 -7.85 -4.78
C PHE A 71 -14.07 -6.96 -5.49
N GLN A 72 -14.86 -7.49 -6.43
CA GLN A 72 -15.94 -6.75 -7.09
C GLN A 72 -16.99 -6.23 -6.09
N GLU A 73 -17.40 -7.05 -5.11
CA GLU A 73 -18.33 -6.62 -4.05
C GLU A 73 -17.73 -5.48 -3.21
N ILE A 74 -16.42 -5.51 -2.96
CA ILE A 74 -15.71 -4.44 -2.24
C ILE A 74 -15.65 -3.18 -3.10
N ASP A 75 -15.28 -3.27 -4.37
CA ASP A 75 -15.21 -2.15 -5.29
C ASP A 75 -16.56 -1.45 -5.41
N ASP A 76 -17.65 -2.23 -5.56
CA ASP A 76 -19.01 -1.71 -5.64
C ASP A 76 -19.42 -1.01 -4.33
N ALA A 77 -18.98 -1.53 -3.18
CA ALA A 77 -19.22 -0.90 -1.90
C ALA A 77 -18.42 0.40 -1.74
N VAL A 78 -17.13 0.40 -2.10
CA VAL A 78 -16.30 1.62 -2.05
C VAL A 78 -16.89 2.69 -2.96
N ARG A 79 -17.21 2.38 -4.21
CA ARG A 79 -17.83 3.33 -5.17
C ARG A 79 -19.21 3.85 -4.73
N ARG A 80 -19.90 3.16 -3.82
CA ARG A 80 -21.18 3.59 -3.24
C ARG A 80 -21.02 4.63 -2.15
N TYR A 81 -19.94 4.53 -1.37
CA TYR A 81 -19.75 5.34 -0.16
C TYR A 81 -18.69 6.44 -0.31
N ALA A 82 -17.61 6.17 -1.00
CA ALA A 82 -16.54 7.13 -1.27
C ALA A 82 -16.81 7.89 -2.58
N ASP A 83 -16.26 9.10 -2.69
CA ASP A 83 -16.50 9.98 -3.83
C ASP A 83 -15.62 9.64 -5.04
N ASP A 84 -14.26 9.62 -4.87
CA ASP A 84 -13.31 9.50 -5.99
C ASP A 84 -11.99 8.79 -5.61
N VAL A 85 -11.94 8.12 -4.44
CA VAL A 85 -10.73 7.46 -3.95
C VAL A 85 -10.22 6.39 -4.94
N ILE A 86 -8.91 6.34 -5.12
CA ILE A 86 -8.23 5.38 -6.01
C ILE A 86 -8.22 3.99 -5.35
N LEU A 87 -8.67 2.98 -6.10
CA LEU A 87 -8.67 1.59 -5.63
C LEU A 87 -7.34 0.91 -5.97
N GLN A 88 -6.70 0.35 -4.96
CA GLN A 88 -5.51 -0.47 -5.10
C GLN A 88 -5.77 -1.87 -4.54
N HIS A 89 -5.70 -2.89 -5.38
CA HIS A 89 -5.88 -4.28 -4.96
C HIS A 89 -4.57 -4.93 -4.56
N SER A 90 -4.60 -5.67 -3.45
CA SER A 90 -3.46 -6.49 -3.05
C SER A 90 -3.39 -7.78 -3.89
N THR A 91 -2.23 -8.00 -4.50
CA THR A 91 -1.87 -9.31 -5.05
C THR A 91 -0.94 -10.08 -4.12
N GLY A 92 -0.51 -9.51 -2.99
CA GLY A 92 0.38 -10.12 -2.02
C GLY A 92 -0.21 -11.42 -1.46
N GLY A 93 0.51 -12.54 -1.50
CA GLY A 93 -0.01 -13.84 -1.14
C GLY A 93 0.93 -14.69 -0.30
N THR A 94 0.50 -15.06 0.92
CA THR A 94 1.22 -16.03 1.73
C THR A 94 0.53 -17.39 1.62
N GLY A 95 1.25 -18.40 1.07
CA GLY A 95 0.73 -19.75 0.88
C GLY A 95 -0.41 -19.89 -0.12
N ALA A 96 -0.70 -18.84 -0.91
CA ALA A 96 -1.69 -18.91 -1.97
C ALA A 96 -1.04 -19.44 -3.27
N PRO A 97 -1.77 -20.27 -4.06
CA PRO A 97 -1.35 -20.61 -5.40
C PRO A 97 -1.16 -19.37 -6.28
N ASP A 98 -0.16 -19.40 -7.16
CA ASP A 98 0.19 -18.24 -8.01
C ASP A 98 -0.99 -17.79 -8.88
N GLU A 99 -1.77 -18.73 -9.43
CA GLU A 99 -2.95 -18.44 -10.24
C GLU A 99 -4.02 -17.62 -9.51
N ASN A 100 -4.15 -17.79 -8.19
CA ASN A 100 -5.10 -17.04 -7.39
C ASN A 100 -4.69 -15.57 -7.23
N ARG A 101 -3.40 -15.28 -7.29
CA ARG A 101 -2.88 -13.93 -7.10
C ARG A 101 -3.18 -12.98 -8.27
N HIS A 102 -3.57 -13.54 -9.41
CA HIS A 102 -4.06 -12.79 -10.56
C HIS A 102 -5.54 -12.37 -10.45
N LEU A 103 -6.33 -13.08 -9.64
CA LEU A 103 -7.78 -12.87 -9.56
C LEU A 103 -8.19 -11.46 -9.12
N PRO A 104 -7.49 -10.77 -8.17
CA PRO A 104 -7.80 -9.40 -7.79
C PRO A 104 -7.72 -8.38 -8.94
N LEU A 105 -6.95 -8.69 -9.99
CA LEU A 105 -6.77 -7.80 -11.15
C LEU A 105 -7.96 -7.84 -12.12
N ARG A 106 -8.94 -8.73 -11.92
CA ARG A 106 -9.96 -9.10 -12.90
C ARG A 106 -11.36 -8.58 -12.59
N THR A 107 -11.47 -7.57 -11.70
CA THR A 107 -12.74 -6.85 -11.51
C THR A 107 -13.10 -6.04 -12.75
N ASP A 108 -14.36 -5.64 -12.88
CA ASP A 108 -14.86 -4.82 -13.97
C ASP A 108 -15.62 -3.58 -13.44
N PRO A 109 -15.09 -2.38 -13.60
CA PRO A 109 -13.78 -2.05 -14.16
C PRO A 109 -12.62 -2.55 -13.29
N PRO A 110 -11.41 -2.74 -13.86
CA PRO A 110 -10.23 -3.11 -13.08
C PRO A 110 -9.84 -2.02 -12.08
N PRO A 111 -9.08 -2.34 -11.01
CA PRO A 111 -8.55 -1.32 -10.10
C PRO A 111 -7.55 -0.41 -10.84
N GLU A 112 -7.41 0.84 -10.41
CA GLU A 112 -6.42 1.75 -10.99
C GLU A 112 -4.99 1.33 -10.63
N MET A 113 -4.79 0.70 -9.47
CA MET A 113 -3.49 0.24 -8.97
C MET A 113 -3.57 -1.18 -8.39
N ALA A 114 -2.43 -1.85 -8.36
CA ALA A 114 -2.29 -3.10 -7.61
C ALA A 114 -0.88 -3.25 -7.04
N SER A 115 -0.76 -3.92 -5.88
CA SER A 115 0.55 -4.18 -5.29
C SER A 115 1.27 -5.31 -6.01
N LEU A 116 2.60 -5.22 -6.06
CA LEU A 116 3.49 -6.20 -6.65
C LEU A 116 4.68 -6.46 -5.71
N ASP A 117 4.60 -7.55 -4.93
CA ASP A 117 5.68 -7.96 -4.02
C ASP A 117 6.93 -8.33 -4.83
N MET A 118 8.04 -7.63 -4.65
CA MET A 118 9.22 -7.72 -5.51
C MET A 118 10.14 -8.93 -5.26
N GLY A 119 9.78 -9.84 -4.35
CA GLY A 119 10.59 -11.04 -4.14
C GLY A 119 10.17 -11.86 -2.93
N PRO A 120 10.88 -12.98 -2.67
CA PRO A 120 10.54 -13.88 -1.58
C PRO A 120 10.82 -13.26 -0.22
N LEU A 121 9.93 -13.53 0.73
CA LEU A 121 10.09 -13.06 2.12
C LEU A 121 9.46 -14.00 3.13
N ASN A 122 10.02 -14.03 4.34
CA ASN A 122 9.38 -14.59 5.51
C ASN A 122 8.67 -13.47 6.26
N ARG A 123 7.33 -13.56 6.29
CA ARG A 123 6.48 -12.69 7.10
C ARG A 123 6.20 -13.41 8.41
N TYR A 124 6.42 -12.80 9.56
CA TYR A 124 6.19 -13.43 10.86
C TYR A 124 6.89 -14.79 11.01
N ASP A 125 6.62 -15.51 12.08
CA ASP A 125 7.40 -16.70 12.46
C ASP A 125 7.24 -17.91 11.50
N HIS A 126 6.13 -17.99 10.76
CA HIS A 126 5.81 -19.19 9.97
C HIS A 126 5.12 -18.88 8.63
N LEU A 127 5.05 -17.61 8.22
CA LEU A 127 4.44 -17.22 6.96
C LEU A 127 5.52 -16.86 5.94
N THR A 128 5.56 -17.59 4.83
CA THR A 128 6.46 -17.34 3.70
C THR A 128 5.69 -16.98 2.45
N SER A 129 6.15 -15.96 1.75
CA SER A 129 5.70 -15.63 0.40
C SER A 129 6.85 -15.89 -0.56
N GLU A 130 6.65 -16.73 -1.57
CA GLU A 130 7.73 -17.09 -2.50
C GLU A 130 8.02 -15.98 -3.50
N ASN A 131 7.00 -15.35 -4.06
CA ASN A 131 7.11 -14.24 -5.02
C ASN A 131 8.24 -14.47 -6.02
N THR A 132 8.14 -15.58 -6.77
CA THR A 132 9.15 -15.94 -7.76
C THR A 132 9.22 -14.88 -8.85
N ARG A 133 10.37 -14.73 -9.53
CA ARG A 133 10.48 -13.82 -10.69
C ARG A 133 9.44 -14.11 -11.77
N GLY A 134 9.13 -15.38 -12.01
CA GLY A 134 8.10 -15.78 -12.97
C GLY A 134 6.71 -15.26 -12.59
N LEU A 135 6.34 -15.32 -11.31
CA LEU A 135 5.11 -14.76 -10.81
C LEU A 135 5.10 -13.23 -10.90
N VAL A 136 6.17 -12.56 -10.47
CA VAL A 136 6.30 -11.11 -10.56
C VAL A 136 6.15 -10.64 -12.01
N ASP A 137 6.87 -11.28 -12.94
CA ASP A 137 6.80 -10.96 -14.37
C ASP A 137 5.38 -11.17 -14.94
N SER A 138 4.69 -12.27 -14.57
CA SER A 138 3.33 -12.54 -15.07
C SER A 138 2.26 -11.61 -14.48
N LEU A 139 2.37 -11.26 -13.19
CA LEU A 139 1.49 -10.26 -12.58
C LEU A 139 1.69 -8.88 -13.22
N HIS A 140 2.94 -8.47 -13.42
CA HIS A 140 3.26 -7.22 -14.11
C HIS A 140 2.67 -7.19 -15.54
N GLU A 141 2.84 -8.26 -16.30
CA GLU A 141 2.26 -8.38 -17.65
C GLU A 141 0.74 -8.20 -17.63
N GLU A 142 0.03 -8.90 -16.73
CA GLU A 142 -1.43 -8.76 -16.63
C GLU A 142 -1.85 -7.35 -16.16
N MET A 143 -1.10 -6.71 -15.26
CA MET A 143 -1.34 -5.32 -14.86
C MET A 143 -1.23 -4.37 -16.06
N VAL A 144 -0.16 -4.49 -16.86
CA VAL A 144 0.04 -3.66 -18.07
C VAL A 144 -1.09 -3.89 -19.09
N GLU A 145 -1.45 -5.15 -19.37
CA GLU A 145 -2.55 -5.49 -20.29
C GLU A 145 -3.89 -4.89 -19.87
N ARG A 146 -4.13 -4.72 -18.57
CA ARG A 146 -5.38 -4.18 -18.02
C ARG A 146 -5.34 -2.68 -17.73
N GLY A 147 -4.20 -2.02 -17.96
CA GLY A 147 -4.03 -0.61 -17.63
C GLY A 147 -3.96 -0.33 -16.12
N ILE A 148 -3.50 -1.30 -15.34
CA ILE A 148 -3.34 -1.20 -13.88
C ILE A 148 -1.93 -0.74 -13.54
N LYS A 149 -1.78 0.30 -12.74
CA LYS A 149 -0.48 0.78 -12.26
C LYS A 149 0.08 -0.16 -11.18
N PRO A 150 1.27 -0.77 -11.37
CA PRO A 150 1.91 -1.54 -10.32
C PRO A 150 2.50 -0.64 -9.24
N GLU A 151 2.25 -0.97 -7.97
CA GLU A 151 3.01 -0.49 -6.82
C GLU A 151 4.03 -1.55 -6.44
N LEU A 152 5.33 -1.22 -6.56
CA LEU A 152 6.41 -2.16 -6.30
C LEU A 152 6.68 -2.24 -4.79
N GLU A 153 6.28 -3.32 -4.13
CA GLU A 153 6.46 -3.50 -2.69
C GLU A 153 7.87 -4.04 -2.35
N VAL A 154 8.67 -3.21 -1.70
CA VAL A 154 10.06 -3.45 -1.36
C VAL A 154 10.20 -3.73 0.14
N PHE A 155 10.37 -5.00 0.50
CA PHE A 155 10.46 -5.45 1.89
C PHE A 155 11.91 -5.52 2.43
N ASN A 156 12.89 -5.53 1.56
CA ASN A 156 14.32 -5.57 1.91
C ASN A 156 15.21 -5.15 0.74
N ASP A 157 16.51 -4.99 0.98
CA ASP A 157 17.46 -4.52 -0.03
C ASP A 157 17.57 -5.47 -1.25
N GLY A 158 17.31 -6.77 -1.08
CA GLY A 158 17.26 -7.71 -2.20
C GLY A 158 16.11 -7.41 -3.16
N HIS A 159 14.97 -6.93 -2.64
CA HIS A 159 13.84 -6.50 -3.46
C HIS A 159 14.15 -5.23 -4.26
N LEU A 160 15.01 -4.32 -3.76
CA LEU A 160 15.49 -3.17 -4.56
C LEU A 160 16.27 -3.66 -5.79
N ASN A 161 17.10 -4.68 -5.63
CA ASN A 161 17.81 -5.28 -6.77
C ASN A 161 16.83 -5.93 -7.76
N GLU A 162 15.72 -6.55 -7.26
CA GLU A 162 14.68 -7.10 -8.15
C GLU A 162 13.92 -6.00 -8.89
N VAL A 163 13.72 -4.80 -8.28
CA VAL A 163 13.16 -3.62 -8.98
C VAL A 163 14.05 -3.23 -10.16
N HIS A 164 15.37 -3.07 -9.93
CA HIS A 164 16.30 -2.78 -11.02
C HIS A 164 16.32 -3.89 -12.08
N GLY A 165 16.32 -5.16 -11.64
CA GLY A 165 16.25 -6.30 -12.55
C GLY A 165 14.93 -6.37 -13.35
N LEU A 166 13.80 -5.92 -12.80
CA LEU A 166 12.54 -5.84 -13.54
C LEU A 166 12.62 -4.75 -14.62
N LEU A 167 13.19 -3.58 -14.30
CA LEU A 167 13.45 -2.49 -15.27
C LEU A 167 14.34 -2.91 -16.45
N GLU A 168 15.30 -3.81 -16.23
CA GLU A 168 16.12 -4.35 -17.31
C GLU A 168 15.35 -5.30 -18.23
N ARG A 169 14.29 -5.92 -17.72
CA ARG A 169 13.51 -6.95 -18.45
C ARG A 169 12.20 -6.43 -19.03
N ARG A 170 11.64 -5.36 -18.47
CA ARG A 170 10.28 -4.88 -18.74
C ARG A 170 10.23 -3.37 -18.81
N ASP A 171 9.36 -2.85 -19.62
CA ASP A 171 8.99 -1.44 -19.61
C ASP A 171 7.98 -1.20 -18.48
N LEU A 172 8.36 -0.40 -17.49
CA LEU A 172 7.46 0.02 -16.43
C LEU A 172 6.89 1.40 -16.74
N ALA A 173 5.61 1.59 -16.43
CA ALA A 173 4.95 2.89 -16.60
C ALA A 173 5.54 3.95 -15.65
N ASP A 174 5.95 5.08 -16.21
CA ASP A 174 6.44 6.22 -15.44
C ASP A 174 5.29 6.98 -14.73
N PRO A 175 5.60 7.58 -13.56
CA PRO A 175 6.80 7.34 -12.75
C PRO A 175 6.73 5.95 -12.10
N ILE A 176 7.89 5.33 -11.88
CA ILE A 176 7.97 4.13 -11.05
C ILE A 176 7.47 4.48 -9.66
N TYR A 177 6.57 3.66 -9.10
CA TYR A 177 6.04 3.85 -7.75
C TYR A 177 6.39 2.66 -6.86
N ALA A 178 7.16 2.89 -5.81
CA ALA A 178 7.64 1.85 -4.91
C ALA A 178 7.25 2.11 -3.46
N THR A 179 6.77 1.10 -2.74
CA THR A 179 6.53 1.18 -1.30
C THR A 179 7.69 0.55 -0.54
N LEU A 180 8.38 1.37 0.26
CA LEU A 180 9.49 0.95 1.13
C LEU A 180 8.92 0.48 2.47
N ILE A 181 9.08 -0.81 2.79
CA ILE A 181 8.42 -1.47 3.91
C ILE A 181 9.41 -1.85 5.00
N PHE A 182 9.12 -1.40 6.23
CA PHE A 182 9.98 -1.58 7.40
C PHE A 182 9.23 -2.34 8.51
N GLY A 183 9.84 -3.42 9.00
CA GLY A 183 9.15 -4.24 10.00
C GLY A 183 9.95 -5.45 10.51
N PRO A 184 9.25 -6.42 11.10
CA PRO A 184 9.83 -7.66 11.62
C PRO A 184 10.10 -8.70 10.51
N GLY A 185 10.67 -9.83 10.89
CA GLY A 185 10.97 -10.95 9.99
C GLY A 185 12.15 -10.66 9.07
N THR A 186 12.01 -10.95 7.77
CA THR A 186 13.03 -10.63 6.75
C THR A 186 12.86 -9.24 6.14
N LEU A 187 11.97 -8.44 6.68
CA LEU A 187 11.79 -7.04 6.27
C LEU A 187 13.00 -6.21 6.71
N THR A 188 13.22 -5.11 6.01
CA THR A 188 14.22 -4.13 6.42
C THR A 188 13.94 -3.65 7.84
N ARG A 189 14.94 -3.76 8.73
CA ARG A 189 14.78 -3.31 10.11
C ARG A 189 14.46 -1.82 10.16
N PRO A 190 13.46 -1.41 10.97
CA PRO A 190 13.03 -0.02 11.07
C PRO A 190 14.08 0.83 11.81
N ARG A 191 15.04 1.34 11.05
CA ARG A 191 16.11 2.25 11.49
C ARG A 191 16.25 3.39 10.48
N PRO A 192 16.50 4.63 10.92
CA PRO A 192 16.67 5.77 10.00
C PRO A 192 17.71 5.54 8.92
N GLN A 193 18.85 4.89 9.25
CA GLN A 193 19.90 4.59 8.28
C GLN A 193 19.41 3.67 7.16
N ASN A 194 18.59 2.67 7.49
CA ASN A 194 18.05 1.75 6.50
C ASN A 194 17.03 2.44 5.59
N PHE A 195 16.24 3.37 6.14
CA PHE A 195 15.35 4.22 5.35
C PHE A 195 16.15 5.08 4.34
N LEU A 196 17.20 5.77 4.81
CA LEU A 196 18.05 6.58 3.94
C LEU A 196 18.74 5.72 2.86
N ASN A 197 19.23 4.53 3.23
CA ASN A 197 19.78 3.60 2.26
C ASN A 197 18.76 3.19 1.20
N ALA A 198 17.54 2.87 1.61
CA ALA A 198 16.50 2.45 0.67
C ALA A 198 16.15 3.55 -0.35
N ILE A 199 15.94 4.79 0.09
CA ILE A 199 15.63 5.89 -0.84
C ILE A 199 16.77 6.24 -1.79
N GLN A 200 18.04 6.07 -1.34
CA GLN A 200 19.22 6.31 -2.18
C GLN A 200 19.42 5.25 -3.26
N ASN A 201 18.88 4.05 -3.08
CA ASN A 201 18.99 2.94 -4.00
C ASN A 201 17.74 2.75 -4.91
N LEU A 202 16.76 3.63 -4.81
CA LEU A 202 15.64 3.64 -5.76
C LEU A 202 16.12 4.04 -7.16
N PRO A 203 15.43 3.56 -8.21
CA PRO A 203 15.67 4.05 -9.57
C PRO A 203 15.52 5.57 -9.67
N GLU A 204 16.26 6.18 -10.58
CA GLU A 204 16.16 7.62 -10.84
C GLU A 204 14.74 7.98 -11.29
N GLY A 205 14.20 9.06 -10.72
CA GLY A 205 12.82 9.52 -11.00
C GLY A 205 11.71 8.72 -10.32
N ALA A 206 12.02 7.66 -9.58
CA ALA A 206 11.02 6.89 -8.87
C ALA A 206 10.34 7.72 -7.78
N GLN A 207 9.02 7.60 -7.69
CA GLN A 207 8.22 8.04 -6.55
C GLN A 207 8.22 6.94 -5.49
N PHE A 208 8.20 7.31 -4.21
CA PHE A 208 8.16 6.30 -3.16
C PHE A 208 7.11 6.56 -2.09
N ASN A 209 6.57 5.49 -1.57
CA ASN A 209 5.71 5.42 -0.42
C ASN A 209 6.47 4.79 0.76
N THR A 210 6.12 5.13 1.98
CA THR A 210 6.77 4.61 3.18
C THR A 210 5.76 3.94 4.10
N LEU A 211 6.06 2.70 4.49
CA LEU A 211 5.28 1.90 5.41
C LEU A 211 6.15 1.39 6.56
N GLY A 212 5.73 1.63 7.79
CA GLY A 212 6.32 1.03 9.00
C GLY A 212 5.30 0.20 9.75
N PHE A 213 5.57 -1.08 10.00
CA PHE A 213 4.65 -1.95 10.74
C PHE A 213 4.53 -1.58 12.22
N GLY A 214 3.29 -1.67 12.75
CA GLY A 214 2.98 -1.49 14.15
C GLY A 214 3.43 -0.13 14.69
N ARG A 215 4.15 -0.11 15.81
CA ARG A 215 4.66 1.12 16.44
C ARG A 215 5.57 1.99 15.55
N HIS A 216 6.00 1.46 14.43
CA HIS A 216 6.89 2.16 13.48
C HIS A 216 6.11 2.94 12.41
N GLN A 217 4.77 2.78 12.34
CA GLN A 217 3.95 3.42 11.31
C GLN A 217 4.11 4.95 11.33
N LEU A 218 3.82 5.61 12.43
CA LEU A 218 3.93 7.07 12.51
C LEU A 218 5.37 7.59 12.34
N PRO A 219 6.41 7.03 13.00
CA PRO A 219 7.79 7.47 12.79
C PRO A 219 8.27 7.36 11.34
N PHE A 220 7.94 6.27 10.65
CA PHE A 220 8.37 6.07 9.26
C PHE A 220 7.53 6.89 8.28
N ALA A 221 6.22 7.05 8.51
CA ALA A 221 5.41 8.00 7.76
C ALA A 221 5.97 9.43 7.88
N THR A 222 6.35 9.87 9.09
CA THR A 222 6.98 11.19 9.30
C THR A 222 8.29 11.32 8.52
N MET A 223 9.14 10.29 8.49
CA MET A 223 10.33 10.31 7.65
C MET A 223 9.99 10.35 6.16
N GLY A 224 8.99 9.57 5.70
CA GLY A 224 8.50 9.66 4.34
C GLY A 224 8.11 11.07 3.94
N ILE A 225 7.33 11.75 4.78
CA ILE A 225 6.93 13.14 4.58
C ILE A 225 8.14 14.07 4.50
N LEU A 226 9.08 13.98 5.45
CA LEU A 226 10.28 14.82 5.52
C LEU A 226 11.24 14.64 4.33
N PHE A 227 11.29 13.46 3.74
CA PHE A 227 12.18 13.16 2.62
C PHE A 227 11.49 13.21 1.25
N GLY A 228 10.31 13.85 1.18
CA GLY A 228 9.61 14.08 -0.07
C GLY A 228 8.88 12.85 -0.65
N GLY A 229 8.77 11.76 0.12
CA GLY A 229 8.00 10.59 -0.27
C GLY A 229 6.53 10.69 0.11
N HIS A 230 5.78 9.64 -0.18
CA HIS A 230 4.39 9.45 0.20
C HIS A 230 4.28 8.50 1.40
N VAL A 231 3.07 8.28 1.92
CA VAL A 231 2.87 7.49 3.13
C VAL A 231 1.72 6.50 3.00
N ARG A 232 1.91 5.31 3.60
CA ARG A 232 0.87 4.33 3.81
C ARG A 232 0.65 4.13 5.31
N VAL A 233 -0.62 4.23 5.73
CA VAL A 233 -1.07 4.00 7.10
C VAL A 233 -2.38 3.21 7.09
N GLY A 234 -2.77 2.61 8.20
CA GLY A 234 -4.05 1.91 8.31
C GLY A 234 -3.99 0.73 9.26
N LEU A 235 -5.16 0.14 9.49
CA LEU A 235 -5.35 -0.96 10.44
C LEU A 235 -4.74 -2.29 9.95
N GLU A 236 -4.50 -2.43 8.66
CA GLU A 236 -3.76 -3.57 8.12
C GLU A 236 -2.35 -3.67 8.71
N ASP A 237 -1.67 -2.53 8.80
CA ASP A 237 -0.25 -2.45 9.14
C ASP A 237 -0.02 -2.14 10.62
N ASN A 238 -0.99 -1.52 11.29
CA ASN A 238 -0.93 -1.15 12.71
C ASN A 238 -2.31 -0.99 13.31
N VAL A 239 -2.64 -1.83 14.28
CA VAL A 239 -3.94 -1.82 14.98
C VAL A 239 -3.99 -0.84 16.16
N TYR A 240 -2.88 -0.17 16.49
CA TYR A 240 -2.79 0.75 17.64
C TYR A 240 -2.65 2.20 17.21
N TYR A 241 -3.35 3.09 17.91
CA TYR A 241 -3.12 4.53 17.81
C TYR A 241 -1.86 4.92 18.58
N GLU A 242 -1.75 4.46 19.82
CA GLU A 242 -0.55 4.58 20.65
C GLU A 242 -0.36 3.36 21.55
N ARG A 243 0.69 3.35 22.35
CA ARG A 243 1.02 2.18 23.18
C ARG A 243 -0.12 1.84 24.15
N GLY A 244 -0.76 0.67 23.92
CA GLY A 244 -1.84 0.15 24.73
C GLY A 244 -3.23 0.71 24.38
N GLU A 245 -3.34 1.57 23.38
CA GLU A 245 -4.59 2.12 22.89
C GLU A 245 -4.82 1.70 21.43
N LEU A 246 -5.90 0.97 21.18
CA LEU A 246 -6.29 0.57 19.82
C LEU A 246 -6.76 1.79 19.03
N ALA A 247 -6.42 1.82 17.74
CA ALA A 247 -6.99 2.80 16.83
C ALA A 247 -8.50 2.57 16.67
N THR A 248 -9.25 3.63 16.60
CA THR A 248 -10.72 3.58 16.49
C THR A 248 -11.20 3.43 15.05
N SER A 249 -10.37 3.80 14.06
CA SER A 249 -10.67 3.66 12.64
C SER A 249 -9.41 3.83 11.78
N ASN A 250 -9.50 3.50 10.50
CA ASN A 250 -8.49 3.87 9.50
C ASN A 250 -8.36 5.39 9.36
N ALA A 251 -9.48 6.10 9.37
CA ALA A 251 -9.52 7.57 9.28
C ALA A 251 -8.70 8.23 10.39
N GLN A 252 -8.76 7.73 11.64
CA GLN A 252 -7.95 8.25 12.76
C GLN A 252 -6.44 8.19 12.48
N LEU A 253 -5.97 7.12 11.82
CA LEU A 253 -4.56 6.98 11.45
C LEU A 253 -4.19 7.88 10.28
N VAL A 254 -5.11 8.07 9.31
CA VAL A 254 -4.96 9.02 8.19
C VAL A 254 -4.89 10.45 8.71
N GLU A 255 -5.85 10.90 9.52
CA GLU A 255 -5.85 12.23 10.13
C GLU A 255 -4.55 12.54 10.88
N ARG A 256 -3.96 11.52 11.50
CA ARG A 256 -2.71 11.68 12.25
C ARG A 256 -1.54 12.07 11.35
N VAL A 257 -1.40 11.45 10.19
CA VAL A 257 -0.32 11.79 9.25
C VAL A 257 -0.63 13.05 8.46
N VAL A 258 -1.90 13.35 8.18
CA VAL A 258 -2.33 14.61 7.59
C VAL A 258 -1.92 15.78 8.49
N ARG A 259 -2.21 15.73 9.80
CA ARG A 259 -1.76 16.77 10.73
C ARG A 259 -0.24 16.94 10.75
N VAL A 260 0.54 15.83 10.64
CA VAL A 260 2.00 15.92 10.55
C VAL A 260 2.44 16.62 9.27
N ALA A 261 1.79 16.33 8.13
CA ALA A 261 2.08 16.98 6.86
C ALA A 261 1.78 18.49 6.91
N GLU A 262 0.62 18.85 7.45
CA GLU A 262 0.19 20.25 7.62
C GLU A 262 1.16 21.05 8.51
N GLU A 263 1.60 20.50 9.66
CA GLU A 263 2.58 21.12 10.55
C GLU A 263 3.95 21.32 9.85
N LEU A 264 4.26 20.50 8.87
CA LEU A 264 5.45 20.62 8.03
C LEU A 264 5.23 21.51 6.79
N GLY A 265 4.02 22.06 6.59
CA GLY A 265 3.66 22.90 5.45
C GLY A 265 3.49 22.14 4.15
N ARG A 266 3.24 20.83 4.19
CA ARG A 266 3.02 19.99 3.01
C ARG A 266 1.55 19.69 2.80
N GLU A 267 1.00 20.11 1.66
CA GLU A 267 -0.38 19.82 1.28
C GLU A 267 -0.59 18.32 1.02
N VAL A 268 -1.82 17.84 1.25
CA VAL A 268 -2.23 16.46 0.96
C VAL A 268 -2.85 16.41 -0.44
N ALA A 269 -2.43 15.43 -1.23
CA ALA A 269 -2.90 15.25 -2.59
C ALA A 269 -4.36 14.78 -2.62
N THR A 270 -5.18 15.43 -3.42
CA THR A 270 -6.51 14.91 -3.79
C THR A 270 -6.37 13.66 -4.68
N PRO A 271 -7.43 12.83 -4.84
CA PRO A 271 -7.39 11.71 -5.79
C PRO A 271 -7.01 12.15 -7.23
N ALA A 272 -7.51 13.28 -7.70
CA ALA A 272 -7.16 13.81 -9.03
C ALA A 272 -5.66 14.16 -9.13
N GLN A 273 -5.11 14.88 -8.14
CA GLN A 273 -3.67 15.17 -8.09
C GLN A 273 -2.83 13.89 -7.97
N THR A 274 -3.33 12.88 -7.24
CA THR A 274 -2.65 11.59 -7.12
C THR A 274 -2.56 10.87 -8.46
N ARG A 275 -3.64 10.89 -9.25
CA ARG A 275 -3.62 10.35 -10.62
C ARG A 275 -2.59 11.06 -11.50
N ASP A 276 -2.54 12.39 -11.44
CA ASP A 276 -1.55 13.19 -12.18
C ASP A 276 -0.11 12.86 -11.75
N ILE A 277 0.14 12.77 -10.42
CA ILE A 277 1.47 12.46 -9.87
C ILE A 277 1.93 11.04 -10.25
N LEU A 278 1.03 10.07 -10.22
CA LEU A 278 1.36 8.66 -10.48
C LEU A 278 1.19 8.25 -11.95
N GLY A 279 0.59 9.09 -12.80
CA GLY A 279 0.34 8.78 -14.20
C GLY A 279 -0.70 7.66 -14.38
N LEU A 280 -1.82 7.73 -13.64
CA LEU A 280 -2.94 6.78 -13.71
C LEU A 280 -3.91 7.14 -14.83
#